data_0452617546256fda223a0821f780ba1a
#
_entry.id   0452617546256fda223a0821f780ba1a
#
_cell.length_a   1.000
_cell.length_b   1.000
_cell.length_c   1.000
_cell.angle_alpha   90.00
_cell.angle_beta   90.00
_cell.angle_gamma   90.00
#
_symmetry.space_group_name_H-M   'P 1'
#
loop_
_entity.id
_entity.type
_entity.pdbx_description
1 polymer ?
#
loop_
_entity_poly.entity_id
_entity_poly.type
_entity_poly.pdbx_seq_one_letter_code
_entity_poly.pdbx_strand_id
1 'polypeptide(L)'
;MKMFRSSGILLHPSSLPETPGIGTIGAQAYKFVDWLKSAKQSIWQILPIGPTGYGDSPYASFSTYAGNPLLIDLDILVKRGYMMKSVATPPTYISSTGKIDYGSVVWWKLPVLKKAAEGFLTRCNLVDRNAYFDFKKENS
;
A
#
# COMPACT_ATOMS: atom_id res chain seq x y z
N MET A 1 1.84 -24.48 -25.07
CA MET A 1 1.70 -23.05 -24.71
C MET A 1 2.84 -22.27 -25.36
N LYS A 2 2.52 -21.33 -26.27
CA LYS A 2 3.58 -20.52 -26.94
C LYS A 2 4.10 -19.51 -25.95
N MET A 3 5.34 -19.65 -25.48
CA MET A 3 5.98 -18.65 -24.63
C MET A 3 6.41 -17.45 -25.49
N PHE A 4 5.80 -16.29 -25.24
CA PHE A 4 6.24 -15.04 -25.84
C PHE A 4 7.40 -14.47 -25.03
N ARG A 5 8.44 -13.98 -25.72
CA ARG A 5 9.49 -13.22 -25.03
C ARG A 5 8.90 -11.94 -24.48
N SER A 6 9.08 -11.71 -23.20
CA SER A 6 8.62 -10.52 -22.50
C SER A 6 9.76 -9.96 -21.64
N SER A 7 9.70 -8.68 -21.38
CA SER A 7 10.62 -8.00 -20.46
C SER A 7 9.84 -7.30 -19.36
N GLY A 8 10.49 -7.09 -18.24
CA GLY A 8 9.86 -6.45 -17.08
C GLY A 8 10.85 -5.88 -16.09
N ILE A 9 10.32 -5.22 -15.09
CA ILE A 9 11.10 -4.62 -14.02
C ILE A 9 10.69 -5.25 -12.69
N LEU A 10 11.69 -5.60 -11.89
CA LEU A 10 11.49 -5.98 -10.49
C LEU A 10 11.60 -4.72 -9.63
N LEU A 11 10.50 -4.32 -9.01
CA LEU A 11 10.45 -3.24 -8.03
C LEU A 11 9.34 -3.50 -7.04
N HIS A 12 9.67 -3.64 -5.75
CA HIS A 12 8.63 -3.80 -4.74
C HIS A 12 7.90 -2.47 -4.50
N PRO A 13 6.55 -2.46 -4.31
CA PRO A 13 5.80 -1.23 -4.08
C PRO A 13 6.33 -0.36 -2.93
N SER A 14 6.90 -0.96 -1.88
CA SER A 14 7.53 -0.22 -0.79
C SER A 14 8.67 0.70 -1.20
N SER A 15 9.28 0.45 -2.37
CA SER A 15 10.39 1.24 -2.92
C SER A 15 9.94 2.35 -3.88
N LEU A 16 8.63 2.52 -4.08
CA LEU A 16 8.11 3.63 -4.88
C LEU A 16 8.39 4.97 -4.19
N PRO A 17 8.78 6.01 -4.94
CA PRO A 17 9.16 7.31 -4.39
C PRO A 17 7.97 8.16 -3.95
N GLU A 18 8.27 9.35 -3.41
CA GLU A 18 7.33 10.43 -3.10
C GLU A 18 6.22 10.11 -2.08
N THR A 19 6.34 8.99 -1.36
CA THR A 19 5.46 8.66 -0.25
C THR A 19 6.21 8.71 1.08
N PRO A 20 5.66 9.29 2.14
CA PRO A 20 6.34 9.37 3.42
C PRO A 20 6.62 7.99 4.02
N GLY A 21 7.88 7.73 4.33
CA GLY A 21 8.35 6.55 5.05
C GLY A 21 8.41 5.26 4.27
N ILE A 22 7.44 4.98 3.40
CA ILE A 22 7.37 3.73 2.62
C ILE A 22 6.51 3.94 1.38
N GLY A 23 6.90 3.35 0.25
CA GLY A 23 6.09 3.33 -0.96
C GLY A 23 4.75 2.63 -0.76
N THR A 24 3.73 3.06 -1.50
CA THR A 24 2.35 2.59 -1.35
C THR A 24 1.73 2.18 -2.69
N ILE A 25 0.66 1.39 -2.64
CA ILE A 25 -0.17 1.07 -3.81
C ILE A 25 -1.16 2.23 -4.03
N GLY A 26 -0.61 3.39 -4.42
CA GLY A 26 -1.33 4.63 -4.65
C GLY A 26 -0.94 5.31 -5.95
N ALA A 27 -0.97 6.63 -5.97
CA ALA A 27 -0.70 7.43 -7.17
C ALA A 27 0.64 7.10 -7.84
N GLN A 28 1.69 6.81 -7.04
CA GLN A 28 3.00 6.49 -7.58
C GLN A 28 3.05 5.09 -8.23
N ALA A 29 2.26 4.15 -7.72
CA ALA A 29 2.13 2.84 -8.34
C ALA A 29 1.48 2.95 -9.73
N TYR A 30 0.43 3.77 -9.87
CA TYR A 30 -0.19 4.04 -11.17
C TYR A 30 0.79 4.72 -12.14
N LYS A 31 1.52 5.76 -11.70
CA LYS A 31 2.56 6.41 -12.51
C LYS A 31 3.64 5.43 -12.96
N PHE A 32 4.03 4.50 -12.09
CA PHE A 32 5.02 3.48 -12.43
C PHE A 32 4.49 2.49 -13.49
N VAL A 33 3.21 2.09 -13.41
CA VAL A 33 2.57 1.26 -14.44
C VAL A 33 2.52 2.00 -15.79
N ASP A 34 2.17 3.29 -15.78
CA ASP A 34 2.16 4.11 -17.01
C ASP A 34 3.55 4.24 -17.61
N TRP A 35 4.57 4.40 -16.76
CA TRP A 35 5.97 4.42 -17.18
C TRP A 35 6.40 3.08 -17.77
N LEU A 36 6.09 1.94 -17.13
CA LEU A 36 6.35 0.60 -17.67
C LEU A 36 5.74 0.43 -19.06
N LYS A 37 4.48 0.84 -19.23
CA LYS A 37 3.81 0.81 -20.53
C LYS A 37 4.53 1.66 -21.57
N SER A 38 4.95 2.87 -21.24
CA SER A 38 5.68 3.77 -22.14
C SER A 38 7.07 3.19 -22.52
N ALA A 39 7.72 2.51 -21.57
CA ALA A 39 8.97 1.80 -21.75
C ALA A 39 8.81 0.42 -22.44
N LYS A 40 7.60 0.07 -22.92
CA LYS A 40 7.27 -1.20 -23.55
C LYS A 40 7.61 -2.43 -22.69
N GLN A 41 7.57 -2.28 -21.37
CA GLN A 41 7.66 -3.38 -20.43
C GLN A 41 6.29 -4.01 -20.24
N SER A 42 6.23 -5.34 -20.15
CA SER A 42 4.98 -6.08 -20.02
C SER A 42 4.81 -6.78 -18.67
N ILE A 43 5.85 -6.75 -17.84
CA ILE A 43 5.83 -7.41 -16.52
C ILE A 43 6.33 -6.42 -15.45
N TRP A 44 5.56 -6.28 -14.40
CA TRP A 44 6.00 -5.72 -13.13
C TRP A 44 6.16 -6.86 -12.13
N GLN A 45 7.39 -7.21 -11.79
CA GLN A 45 7.67 -8.22 -10.79
C GLN A 45 7.79 -7.56 -9.42
N ILE A 46 7.08 -8.11 -8.44
CA ILE A 46 7.10 -7.66 -7.04
C ILE A 46 7.53 -8.78 -6.11
N LEU A 47 7.93 -8.43 -4.90
CA LEU A 47 8.11 -9.38 -3.80
C LEU A 47 6.75 -9.66 -3.14
N PRO A 48 6.64 -10.68 -2.26
CA PRO A 48 5.40 -10.92 -1.54
C PRO A 48 4.87 -9.67 -0.85
N ILE A 49 3.57 -9.41 -0.96
CA ILE A 49 2.91 -8.20 -0.44
C ILE A 49 2.22 -8.42 0.91
N GLY A 50 2.53 -9.54 1.57
CA GLY A 50 2.06 -9.82 2.92
C GLY A 50 2.69 -8.92 3.99
N PRO A 51 2.16 -8.93 5.22
CA PRO A 51 2.79 -8.25 6.35
C PRO A 51 4.22 -8.78 6.53
N THR A 52 5.18 -7.88 6.72
CA THR A 52 6.56 -8.28 6.99
C THR A 52 6.68 -8.88 8.39
N GLY A 53 7.50 -9.92 8.53
CA GLY A 53 7.82 -10.55 9.79
C GLY A 53 9.20 -10.15 10.32
N TYR A 54 9.94 -11.12 10.88
CA TYR A 54 11.25 -10.90 11.44
C TYR A 54 12.22 -10.28 10.42
N GLY A 55 12.91 -9.23 10.83
CA GLY A 55 13.88 -8.50 10.01
C GLY A 55 13.24 -7.73 8.84
N ASP A 56 11.95 -7.40 8.94
CA ASP A 56 11.19 -6.67 7.92
C ASP A 56 11.19 -7.33 6.53
N SER A 57 11.50 -8.63 6.49
CA SER A 57 11.56 -9.41 5.26
C SER A 57 10.16 -9.68 4.70
N PRO A 58 9.90 -9.40 3.44
CA PRO A 58 8.62 -9.76 2.80
C PRO A 58 8.45 -11.28 2.67
N TYR A 59 9.53 -12.05 2.75
CA TYR A 59 9.49 -13.52 2.71
C TYR A 59 9.21 -14.16 4.07
N ALA A 60 9.32 -13.40 5.16
CA ALA A 60 9.05 -13.88 6.52
C ALA A 60 7.64 -13.48 6.99
N SER A 61 6.67 -13.43 6.08
CA SER A 61 5.27 -13.13 6.41
C SER A 61 4.66 -14.22 7.29
N PHE A 62 3.97 -13.80 8.34
CA PHE A 62 3.20 -14.69 9.21
C PHE A 62 1.81 -15.04 8.65
N SER A 63 1.44 -14.48 7.49
CA SER A 63 0.20 -14.82 6.78
C SER A 63 0.41 -14.76 5.28
N THR A 64 0.02 -15.81 4.59
CA THR A 64 0.09 -15.91 3.12
C THR A 64 -1.01 -15.08 2.43
N TYR A 65 -2.13 -14.89 3.10
CA TYR A 65 -3.33 -14.26 2.51
C TYR A 65 -3.53 -12.80 2.92
N ALA A 66 -2.90 -12.36 4.01
CA ALA A 66 -3.05 -10.99 4.48
C ALA A 66 -2.23 -10.01 3.62
N GLY A 67 -2.85 -8.92 3.19
CA GLY A 67 -2.12 -7.80 2.60
C GLY A 67 -1.36 -6.99 3.65
N ASN A 68 -0.23 -6.39 3.26
CA ASN A 68 0.54 -5.52 4.14
C ASN A 68 -0.17 -4.16 4.31
N PRO A 69 -0.65 -3.80 5.51
CA PRO A 69 -1.33 -2.54 5.73
C PRO A 69 -0.44 -1.32 5.46
N LEU A 70 0.90 -1.48 5.54
CA LEU A 70 1.82 -0.38 5.25
C LEU A 70 1.83 0.04 3.78
N LEU A 71 1.33 -0.80 2.86
CA LEU A 71 1.20 -0.48 1.44
C LEU A 71 -0.09 0.33 1.11
N ILE A 72 -0.96 0.54 2.09
CA ILE A 72 -2.17 1.38 1.92
C ILE A 72 -1.74 2.84 1.75
N ASP A 73 -2.29 3.50 0.74
CA ASP A 73 -2.05 4.91 0.46
C ASP A 73 -2.97 5.82 1.31
N LEU A 74 -2.37 6.67 2.12
CA LEU A 74 -3.13 7.55 3.03
C LEU A 74 -3.84 8.68 2.28
N ASP A 75 -3.29 9.16 1.16
CA ASP A 75 -3.93 10.23 0.38
C ASP A 75 -5.22 9.74 -0.29
N ILE A 76 -5.30 8.46 -0.66
CA ILE A 76 -6.56 7.87 -1.14
C ILE A 76 -7.62 7.88 -0.03
N LEU A 77 -7.25 7.55 1.21
CA LEU A 77 -8.17 7.56 2.34
C LEU A 77 -8.66 8.97 2.68
N VAL A 78 -7.77 9.97 2.59
CA VAL A 78 -8.14 11.39 2.72
C VAL A 78 -9.11 11.82 1.61
N LYS A 79 -8.80 11.50 0.35
CA LYS A 79 -9.67 11.83 -0.81
C LYS A 79 -11.05 11.20 -0.71
N ARG A 80 -11.15 10.00 -0.12
CA ARG A 80 -12.43 9.32 0.15
C ARG A 80 -13.16 9.86 1.39
N GLY A 81 -12.58 10.80 2.13
CA GLY A 81 -13.19 11.41 3.32
C GLY A 81 -13.15 10.55 4.58
N TYR A 82 -12.36 9.46 4.59
CA TYR A 82 -12.28 8.56 5.75
C TYR A 82 -11.39 9.12 6.86
N MET A 83 -10.54 10.10 6.54
CA MET A 83 -9.71 10.80 7.51
C MET A 83 -9.37 12.21 7.04
N MET A 84 -9.01 13.08 7.97
CA MET A 84 -8.53 14.43 7.66
C MET A 84 -7.05 14.40 7.21
N LYS A 85 -6.67 15.32 6.33
CA LYS A 85 -5.27 15.46 5.86
C LYS A 85 -4.29 15.66 7.01
N SER A 86 -4.66 16.42 8.04
CA SER A 86 -3.83 16.63 9.23
C SER A 86 -3.47 15.33 9.96
N VAL A 87 -4.37 14.33 9.94
CA VAL A 87 -4.11 13.00 10.53
C VAL A 87 -3.15 12.20 9.68
N ALA A 88 -3.20 12.35 8.35
CA ALA A 88 -2.32 11.68 7.40
C ALA A 88 -0.92 12.31 7.31
N THR A 89 -0.72 13.51 7.84
CA THR A 89 0.57 14.22 7.79
C THR A 89 1.61 13.45 8.62
N PRO A 90 2.74 13.08 8.01
CA PRO A 90 3.79 12.36 8.73
C PRO A 90 4.50 13.26 9.73
N PRO A 91 4.95 12.73 10.86
CA PRO A 91 5.87 13.43 11.75
C PRO A 91 7.23 13.71 11.06
N THR A 92 7.99 14.65 11.59
CA THR A 92 9.28 15.08 11.01
C THR A 92 10.35 14.00 10.99
N TYR A 93 10.24 12.98 11.84
CA TYR A 93 11.18 11.86 11.87
C TYR A 93 10.92 10.81 10.77
N ILE A 94 9.79 10.90 10.05
CA ILE A 94 9.51 10.03 8.92
C ILE A 94 10.15 10.62 7.67
N SER A 95 11.21 9.98 7.20
CA SER A 95 11.90 10.37 5.97
C SER A 95 11.15 9.89 4.73
N SER A 96 11.23 10.68 3.66
CA SER A 96 10.77 10.28 2.31
C SER A 96 11.90 9.77 1.43
N THR A 97 13.14 9.78 1.93
CA THR A 97 14.35 9.43 1.19
C THR A 97 15.22 8.47 1.98
N GLY A 98 16.00 7.67 1.27
CA GLY A 98 16.92 6.72 1.88
C GLY A 98 16.30 5.36 2.20
N LYS A 99 16.79 4.72 3.24
CA LYS A 99 16.30 3.41 3.70
C LYS A 99 14.99 3.56 4.48
N ILE A 100 14.09 2.61 4.31
CA ILE A 100 12.85 2.53 5.07
C ILE A 100 13.18 2.16 6.52
N ASP A 101 12.78 3.01 7.45
CA ASP A 101 12.73 2.68 8.87
C ASP A 101 11.35 2.08 9.18
N TYR A 102 11.24 0.76 9.06
CA TYR A 102 9.98 0.04 9.29
C TYR A 102 9.43 0.27 10.71
N GLY A 103 10.29 0.33 11.72
CA GLY A 103 9.87 0.61 13.10
C GLY A 103 9.12 1.93 13.20
N SER A 104 9.73 3.02 12.77
CA SER A 104 9.11 4.35 12.77
C SER A 104 7.85 4.39 11.91
N VAL A 105 7.86 3.75 10.73
CA VAL A 105 6.68 3.68 9.84
C VAL A 105 5.52 2.95 10.51
N VAL A 106 5.76 1.79 11.14
CA VAL A 106 4.74 1.01 11.85
C VAL A 106 4.14 1.84 12.98
N TRP A 107 4.99 2.44 13.85
CA TRP A 107 4.55 3.27 14.98
C TRP A 107 3.66 4.44 14.55
N TRP A 108 3.98 5.08 13.43
CA TRP A 108 3.19 6.18 12.92
C TRP A 108 1.95 5.70 12.15
N LYS A 109 2.13 4.81 11.16
CA LYS A 109 1.11 4.56 10.13
C LYS A 109 -0.03 3.67 10.64
N LEU A 110 0.24 2.68 11.50
CA LEU A 110 -0.84 1.80 11.98
C LEU A 110 -1.90 2.53 12.82
N PRO A 111 -1.55 3.43 13.76
CA PRO A 111 -2.56 4.26 14.44
C PRO A 111 -3.35 5.17 13.48
N VAL A 112 -2.69 5.69 12.44
CA VAL A 112 -3.34 6.51 11.40
C VAL A 112 -4.35 5.68 10.62
N LEU A 113 -3.98 4.47 10.20
CA LEU A 113 -4.88 3.54 9.51
C LEU A 113 -6.06 3.11 10.37
N LYS A 114 -5.85 2.91 11.69
CA LYS A 114 -6.94 2.63 12.63
C LYS A 114 -7.97 3.77 12.65
N LYS A 115 -7.52 5.02 12.75
CA LYS A 115 -8.41 6.20 12.67
C LYS A 115 -9.15 6.27 11.33
N ALA A 116 -8.49 5.92 10.22
CA ALA A 116 -9.16 5.87 8.93
C ALA A 116 -10.23 4.79 8.86
N ALA A 117 -9.99 3.61 9.45
CA ALA A 117 -10.99 2.54 9.55
C ALA A 117 -12.21 2.96 10.40
N GLU A 118 -12.00 3.64 11.52
CA GLU A 118 -13.08 4.24 12.32
C GLU A 118 -13.87 5.29 11.51
N GLY A 119 -13.14 6.12 10.74
CA GLY A 119 -13.74 7.08 9.81
C GLY A 119 -14.53 6.43 8.68
N PHE A 120 -14.08 5.31 8.16
CA PHE A 120 -14.81 4.50 7.20
C PHE A 120 -16.13 4.00 7.77
N LEU A 121 -16.11 3.36 8.94
CA LEU A 121 -17.30 2.80 9.56
C LEU A 121 -18.40 3.84 9.84
N THR A 122 -18.01 5.10 10.07
CA THR A 122 -18.94 6.18 10.39
C THR A 122 -19.38 7.02 9.19
N ARG A 123 -18.58 7.09 8.12
CA ARG A 123 -18.76 8.05 7.01
C ARG A 123 -18.77 7.43 5.62
N CYS A 124 -18.57 6.12 5.47
CA CYS A 124 -18.59 5.49 4.17
C CYS A 124 -19.97 5.63 3.51
N ASN A 125 -19.97 5.81 2.19
CA ASN A 125 -21.18 5.75 1.39
C ASN A 125 -21.70 4.30 1.29
N LEU A 126 -22.94 4.13 0.81
CA LEU A 126 -23.58 2.81 0.71
C LEU A 126 -22.82 1.86 -0.23
N VAL A 127 -22.20 2.37 -1.30
CA VAL A 127 -21.46 1.54 -2.27
C VAL A 127 -20.23 0.93 -1.60
N ASP A 128 -19.40 1.76 -0.96
CA ASP A 128 -18.21 1.30 -0.26
C ASP A 128 -18.54 0.40 0.93
N ARG A 129 -19.65 0.68 1.61
CA ARG A 129 -20.14 -0.14 2.73
C ARG A 129 -20.55 -1.54 2.26
N ASN A 130 -21.33 -1.63 1.18
CA ASN A 130 -21.76 -2.90 0.63
C ASN A 130 -20.54 -3.70 0.14
N ALA A 131 -19.64 -3.07 -0.61
CA ALA A 131 -18.42 -3.71 -1.08
C ALA A 131 -17.57 -4.28 0.09
N TYR A 132 -17.51 -3.59 1.22
CA TYR A 132 -16.83 -4.08 2.43
C TYR A 132 -17.50 -5.34 3.01
N PHE A 133 -18.84 -5.35 3.10
CA PHE A 133 -19.56 -6.51 3.62
C PHE A 133 -19.50 -7.70 2.67
N ASP A 134 -19.58 -7.47 1.36
CA ASP A 134 -19.43 -8.50 0.34
C ASP A 134 -18.04 -9.13 0.41
N PHE A 135 -16.99 -8.30 0.47
CA PHE A 135 -15.61 -8.77 0.67
C PHE A 135 -15.46 -9.62 1.94
N LYS A 136 -16.04 -9.19 3.05
CA LYS A 136 -16.00 -9.97 4.30
C LYS A 136 -16.67 -11.33 4.16
N LYS A 137 -17.82 -11.37 3.48
CA LYS A 137 -18.58 -12.61 3.27
C LYS A 137 -17.82 -13.59 2.37
N GLU A 138 -17.13 -13.10 1.34
CA GLU A 138 -16.37 -13.90 0.41
C GLU A 138 -15.06 -14.43 1.00
N ASN A 139 -14.51 -13.77 2.03
CA ASN A 139 -13.20 -14.07 2.63
C ASN A 139 -13.28 -14.46 4.11
N SER A 140 -14.45 -14.90 4.59
CA SER A 140 -14.67 -15.35 5.99
C SER A 140 -14.39 -16.84 6.17
#